data_b36931b79e6c59f22881db9daf532a1c
#
_entry.id   b36931b79e6c59f22881db9daf532a1c
#
_cell.length_a   1.000
_cell.length_b   1.000
_cell.length_c   1.000
_cell.angle_alpha   90.00
_cell.angle_beta   90.00
_cell.angle_gamma   90.00
#
_symmetry.space_group_name_H-M   'P 1'
#
loop_
_entity.id
_entity.type
_entity.pdbx_description
1 polymer ?
#
loop_
_entity_poly.entity_id
_entity_poly.type
_entity_poly.pdbx_seq_one_letter_code
_entity_poly.pdbx_strand_id
1 'polypeptide(L)'
;PKVPEGSTPIKPTPYPNDPKDPTKPGNDRPIVPYVPGTTPVVPKDPTKPISPDNPLVPLTPVDPKDPTKGYEVPPVPTDPSTDTPITYVTDKQKAITNFVTESGKVVSTPVVDEGDSGANFTKSKVDEVTKTIEKLEKAGYRVVKNDFPSKDTDRVFDKDKSVDQIFNVTVAERIIPVTPGKPVDPNDPNLPKNPDGTPVTPSTPEPGKPVFPNDPNSPVWPSTVKDLVTEKSATRTIKYVDRNGKEVSETRTETIKFTRDAKVNLVTGEITYGEWTTDRNDDIFNGYPVPVVKGYIAKDGDLESSTKDVKVTPDTIKDINETVVYDKLGSWVPNIPGTPTNPIPYPNDPKDPTKPGSDKPHVPYVPGFTPVDPNGNPLKPVDPNDPTKGYEVPNVPNDPTKDTPINYVPVPQPNPTPAPTPAPTPAPTPKPEPKPEPKPQPTPVTPEAPAAPKAPAQVKRLANTGTTETNTGLAGLGMAIFGGLLAAVKRRKNNED
;
A
#
# COMPACT_ATOMS: atom_id res chain seq x y z
N PRO A 1 -7.32 37.51 65.55
CA PRO A 1 -7.18 36.37 64.64
C PRO A 1 -5.96 36.49 63.76
N LYS A 2 -5.20 35.37 63.57
CA LYS A 2 -4.06 35.27 62.66
C LYS A 2 -4.52 34.45 61.45
N VAL A 3 -4.53 35.07 60.28
CA VAL A 3 -4.85 34.43 59.02
C VAL A 3 -3.60 34.06 58.21
N PRO A 4 -3.70 33.07 57.28
CA PRO A 4 -2.60 32.75 56.38
C PRO A 4 -2.18 33.96 55.53
N GLU A 5 -0.91 33.95 55.09
CA GLU A 5 -0.34 35.00 54.24
C GLU A 5 -1.19 35.15 52.94
N GLY A 6 -1.42 36.38 52.49
CA GLY A 6 -2.29 36.68 51.36
C GLY A 6 -3.77 36.72 51.63
N SER A 7 -4.24 36.34 52.84
CA SER A 7 -5.62 36.47 53.25
C SER A 7 -5.95 37.87 53.76
N THR A 8 -7.21 38.30 53.61
CA THR A 8 -7.62 39.60 54.18
C THR A 8 -7.53 39.57 55.69
N PRO A 9 -6.82 40.53 56.31
CA PRO A 9 -6.71 40.60 57.75
C PRO A 9 -8.08 40.70 58.43
N ILE A 10 -8.24 39.90 59.51
CA ILE A 10 -9.45 39.93 60.30
C ILE A 10 -9.21 40.75 61.54
N LYS A 11 -10.08 41.74 61.83
CA LYS A 11 -9.98 42.56 63.02
C LYS A 11 -10.24 41.72 64.29
N PRO A 12 -9.53 42.00 65.41
CA PRO A 12 -9.87 41.39 66.68
C PRO A 12 -11.33 41.58 67.04
N THR A 13 -11.95 40.53 67.57
CA THR A 13 -13.34 40.60 68.12
C THR A 13 -13.21 40.83 69.59
N PRO A 14 -13.66 41.97 70.08
CA PRO A 14 -13.58 42.27 71.51
C PRO A 14 -14.51 41.36 72.33
N TYR A 15 -14.09 41.04 73.55
CA TYR A 15 -14.98 40.36 74.45
C TYR A 15 -16.16 41.28 74.80
N PRO A 16 -17.41 40.78 74.84
CA PRO A 16 -18.55 41.59 75.20
C PRO A 16 -18.50 41.91 76.70
N ASN A 17 -19.02 43.08 77.07
CA ASN A 17 -19.25 43.43 78.49
C ASN A 17 -20.53 42.89 78.95
N ASP A 18 -20.65 42.46 80.25
CA ASP A 18 -21.93 42.18 80.85
C ASP A 18 -22.64 43.51 81.09
N PRO A 19 -23.85 43.74 80.53
CA PRO A 19 -24.56 45.00 80.68
C PRO A 19 -25.04 45.25 82.09
N LYS A 20 -25.04 44.25 83.00
CA LYS A 20 -25.45 44.31 84.35
C LYS A 20 -24.34 44.28 85.40
N ASP A 21 -23.14 43.74 84.99
CA ASP A 21 -22.00 43.60 85.90
C ASP A 21 -20.74 44.05 85.19
N PRO A 22 -20.24 45.28 85.47
CA PRO A 22 -19.08 45.82 84.79
C PRO A 22 -17.77 45.08 85.14
N THR A 23 -17.84 44.16 86.14
CA THR A 23 -16.68 43.35 86.51
C THR A 23 -16.55 42.00 85.71
N LYS A 24 -17.53 41.70 84.89
CA LYS A 24 -17.63 40.44 84.20
C LYS A 24 -17.77 40.62 82.70
N PRO A 25 -17.23 39.68 81.91
CA PRO A 25 -17.54 39.65 80.48
C PRO A 25 -18.94 39.25 80.21
N GLY A 26 -19.60 39.80 79.20
CA GLY A 26 -20.95 39.47 78.74
C GLY A 26 -21.02 38.09 78.14
N ASN A 27 -22.34 37.67 78.04
CA ASN A 27 -22.65 36.35 77.48
C ASN A 27 -22.87 36.35 75.94
N ASP A 28 -22.88 37.55 75.33
CA ASP A 28 -23.00 37.64 73.89
C ASP A 28 -21.79 36.92 73.23
N ARG A 29 -22.09 36.06 72.29
CA ARG A 29 -21.07 35.30 71.57
C ARG A 29 -21.00 35.77 70.11
N PRO A 30 -20.08 36.70 69.80
CA PRO A 30 -19.85 37.07 68.41
C PRO A 30 -19.37 35.85 67.64
N ILE A 31 -19.51 35.86 66.32
CA ILE A 31 -19.14 34.78 65.44
C ILE A 31 -17.71 35.02 64.92
N VAL A 32 -16.88 33.99 64.97
CA VAL A 32 -15.58 34.00 64.28
C VAL A 32 -15.86 33.81 62.78
N PRO A 33 -15.43 34.77 61.93
CA PRO A 33 -15.74 34.72 60.51
C PRO A 33 -15.18 33.44 59.81
N TYR A 34 -15.93 32.93 58.85
CA TYR A 34 -15.45 31.93 57.93
C TYR A 34 -14.45 32.56 56.92
N VAL A 35 -13.31 31.89 56.71
CA VAL A 35 -12.32 32.23 55.68
C VAL A 35 -12.19 31.03 54.78
N PRO A 36 -12.56 31.15 53.48
CA PRO A 36 -12.55 30.03 52.55
C PRO A 36 -11.20 29.31 52.50
N GLY A 37 -11.18 27.99 52.61
CA GLY A 37 -9.98 27.16 52.58
C GLY A 37 -9.20 27.14 53.89
N THR A 38 -9.78 27.58 54.98
CA THR A 38 -9.15 27.55 56.29
C THR A 38 -10.09 27.10 57.39
N THR A 39 -9.54 26.54 58.44
CA THR A 39 -10.25 26.21 59.68
C THR A 39 -9.67 27.05 60.83
N PRO A 40 -10.47 27.85 61.56
CA PRO A 40 -9.99 28.55 62.74
C PRO A 40 -9.75 27.57 63.89
N VAL A 41 -8.60 27.70 64.52
CA VAL A 41 -8.14 26.83 65.60
C VAL A 41 -7.69 27.67 66.79
N VAL A 42 -7.76 27.12 68.00
CA VAL A 42 -7.29 27.70 69.21
C VAL A 42 -6.45 26.69 69.99
N PRO A 43 -5.54 27.08 70.85
CA PRO A 43 -4.92 26.15 71.79
C PRO A 43 -5.98 25.45 72.62
N LYS A 44 -5.81 24.17 72.89
CA LYS A 44 -6.76 23.40 73.75
C LYS A 44 -6.89 24.02 75.14
N ASP A 45 -5.78 24.52 75.67
CA ASP A 45 -5.71 25.33 76.87
C ASP A 45 -5.11 26.69 76.52
N PRO A 46 -5.91 27.77 76.45
CA PRO A 46 -5.43 29.08 75.99
C PRO A 46 -4.42 29.72 76.97
N THR A 47 -4.27 29.21 78.18
CA THR A 47 -3.34 29.69 79.21
C THR A 47 -1.96 29.09 79.05
N LYS A 48 -1.75 28.11 78.19
CA LYS A 48 -0.46 27.42 78.00
C LYS A 48 0.05 27.61 76.56
N PRO A 49 1.37 27.58 76.38
CA PRO A 49 1.96 27.56 75.06
C PRO A 49 1.50 26.37 74.22
N ILE A 50 1.45 26.53 72.89
CA ILE A 50 1.22 25.44 71.97
C ILE A 50 2.36 24.44 72.07
N SER A 51 1.98 23.18 72.37
CA SER A 51 2.91 22.05 72.50
C SER A 51 2.22 20.75 72.15
N PRO A 52 2.91 19.61 72.03
CA PRO A 52 2.24 18.32 71.83
C PRO A 52 1.18 17.98 72.85
N ASP A 53 1.32 18.44 74.08
CA ASP A 53 0.33 18.26 75.16
C ASP A 53 -0.76 19.32 75.16
N ASN A 54 -0.58 20.43 74.45
CA ASN A 54 -1.51 21.51 74.26
C ASN A 54 -1.68 21.85 72.77
N PRO A 55 -2.25 20.92 71.96
CA PRO A 55 -2.40 21.10 70.52
C PRO A 55 -3.45 22.16 70.21
N LEU A 56 -3.39 22.65 68.96
CA LEU A 56 -4.44 23.43 68.36
C LEU A 56 -5.70 22.56 68.12
N VAL A 57 -6.85 23.05 68.49
CA VAL A 57 -8.15 22.38 68.27
C VAL A 57 -9.06 23.27 67.42
N PRO A 58 -9.81 22.73 66.47
CA PRO A 58 -10.71 23.50 65.62
C PRO A 58 -11.87 24.07 66.42
N LEU A 59 -12.31 25.28 66.07
CA LEU A 59 -13.52 25.88 66.59
C LEU A 59 -14.74 25.13 66.01
N THR A 60 -15.82 25.07 66.78
CA THR A 60 -17.08 24.48 66.35
C THR A 60 -17.81 25.41 65.37
N PRO A 61 -18.24 24.95 64.20
CA PRO A 61 -19.09 25.74 63.32
C PRO A 61 -20.41 26.10 64.01
N VAL A 62 -20.89 27.32 63.82
CA VAL A 62 -22.23 27.75 64.28
C VAL A 62 -23.33 26.86 63.70
N ASP A 63 -23.19 26.49 62.46
CA ASP A 63 -24.01 25.48 61.78
C ASP A 63 -23.11 24.37 61.27
N PRO A 64 -23.16 23.16 61.85
CA PRO A 64 -22.34 22.03 61.40
C PRO A 64 -22.55 21.63 59.94
N LYS A 65 -23.67 22.00 59.32
CA LYS A 65 -23.96 21.72 57.90
C LYS A 65 -23.54 22.85 56.97
N ASP A 66 -23.26 24.02 57.53
CA ASP A 66 -22.86 25.22 56.76
C ASP A 66 -21.79 26.05 57.50
N PRO A 67 -20.52 25.65 57.44
CA PRO A 67 -19.45 26.37 58.07
C PRO A 67 -19.26 27.80 57.58
N THR A 68 -19.83 28.16 56.42
CA THR A 68 -19.75 29.55 55.91
C THR A 68 -20.47 30.56 56.80
N LYS A 69 -21.35 30.11 57.69
CA LYS A 69 -22.00 30.94 58.71
C LYS A 69 -21.06 31.37 59.84
N GLY A 70 -19.83 30.85 59.86
CA GLY A 70 -18.83 31.12 60.82
C GLY A 70 -18.75 30.12 61.98
N TYR A 71 -17.95 30.45 62.99
CA TYR A 71 -17.62 29.54 64.06
C TYR A 71 -17.94 30.19 65.43
N GLU A 72 -18.23 29.34 66.41
CA GLU A 72 -18.43 29.77 67.75
C GLU A 72 -17.11 30.32 68.35
N VAL A 73 -17.18 31.47 69.02
CA VAL A 73 -16.00 31.98 69.78
C VAL A 73 -15.67 31.03 70.92
N PRO A 74 -14.36 30.84 71.27
CA PRO A 74 -14.02 30.12 72.48
C PRO A 74 -14.53 30.85 73.75
N PRO A 75 -14.65 30.15 74.87
CA PRO A 75 -14.97 30.79 76.15
C PRO A 75 -13.99 31.91 76.49
N VAL A 76 -14.48 33.00 77.13
CA VAL A 76 -13.61 34.05 77.64
C VAL A 76 -12.67 33.44 78.66
N PRO A 77 -11.35 33.69 78.59
CA PRO A 77 -10.42 33.10 79.54
C PRO A 77 -10.67 33.61 80.96
N THR A 78 -10.15 32.89 81.96
CA THR A 78 -10.28 33.24 83.40
C THR A 78 -9.82 34.62 83.69
N ASP A 79 -8.78 35.06 82.98
CA ASP A 79 -8.30 36.46 82.97
C ASP A 79 -8.78 37.15 81.68
N PRO A 80 -9.84 37.92 81.72
CA PRO A 80 -10.42 38.55 80.54
C PRO A 80 -9.59 39.69 79.96
N SER A 81 -8.55 40.06 80.60
CA SER A 81 -7.52 41.01 80.09
C SER A 81 -6.54 40.37 79.10
N THR A 82 -6.55 39.04 79.04
CA THR A 82 -5.69 38.26 78.15
C THR A 82 -6.47 37.90 76.83
N ASP A 83 -5.82 38.20 75.70
CA ASP A 83 -6.36 37.87 74.40
C ASP A 83 -6.35 36.34 74.14
N THR A 84 -7.46 35.82 73.58
CA THR A 84 -7.48 34.46 73.09
C THR A 84 -7.02 34.42 71.62
N PRO A 85 -5.84 33.81 71.33
CA PRO A 85 -5.32 33.76 69.96
C PRO A 85 -6.12 32.77 69.11
N ILE A 86 -6.71 33.26 68.05
CA ILE A 86 -7.39 32.43 67.02
C ILE A 86 -6.45 32.40 65.81
N THR A 87 -6.05 31.22 65.39
CA THR A 87 -5.22 31.02 64.22
C THR A 87 -6.05 30.29 63.14
N TYR A 88 -6.00 30.76 61.90
CA TYR A 88 -6.60 30.07 60.75
C TYR A 88 -5.53 29.21 60.12
N VAL A 89 -5.73 27.91 60.10
CA VAL A 89 -4.86 26.95 59.43
C VAL A 89 -5.46 26.59 58.10
N THR A 90 -4.63 26.43 57.08
CA THR A 90 -5.10 25.98 55.74
C THR A 90 -5.66 24.58 55.81
N ASP A 91 -6.79 24.39 55.17
CA ASP A 91 -7.41 23.07 55.06
C ASP A 91 -6.60 22.20 54.04
N LYS A 92 -6.57 20.89 54.30
CA LYS A 92 -6.03 19.95 53.33
C LYS A 92 -7.08 19.67 52.26
N GLN A 93 -6.60 19.67 51.05
CA GLN A 93 -7.40 19.42 49.84
C GLN A 93 -6.85 18.21 49.09
N LYS A 94 -7.69 17.63 48.26
CA LYS A 94 -7.34 16.48 47.45
C LYS A 94 -7.82 16.67 46.01
N ALA A 95 -6.89 16.43 45.05
CA ALA A 95 -7.15 16.42 43.64
C ALA A 95 -6.90 15.03 43.06
N ILE A 96 -7.88 14.51 42.33
CA ILE A 96 -7.85 13.16 41.77
C ILE A 96 -7.97 13.27 40.26
N THR A 97 -6.98 12.77 39.52
CA THR A 97 -7.03 12.66 38.07
C THR A 97 -7.26 11.21 37.69
N ASN A 98 -8.43 10.93 37.10
CA ASN A 98 -8.82 9.63 36.61
C ASN A 98 -8.47 9.49 35.13
N PHE A 99 -8.13 8.26 34.70
CA PHE A 99 -7.90 7.90 33.29
C PHE A 99 -8.94 6.84 32.89
N VAL A 100 -9.90 7.25 32.07
CA VAL A 100 -11.09 6.44 31.78
C VAL A 100 -11.43 6.44 30.30
N THR A 101 -12.13 5.41 29.84
CA THR A 101 -12.75 5.42 28.50
C THR A 101 -14.05 6.25 28.54
N GLU A 102 -14.63 6.52 27.37
CA GLU A 102 -15.94 7.17 27.26
C GLU A 102 -17.07 6.39 27.96
N SER A 103 -16.92 5.07 28.10
CA SER A 103 -17.82 4.21 28.87
C SER A 103 -17.56 4.21 30.37
N GLY A 104 -16.56 4.95 30.86
CA GLY A 104 -16.18 5.02 32.27
C GLY A 104 -15.27 3.88 32.75
N LYS A 105 -14.79 3.01 31.85
CA LYS A 105 -13.83 1.95 32.22
C LYS A 105 -12.49 2.58 32.57
N VAL A 106 -11.94 2.26 33.74
CA VAL A 106 -10.61 2.70 34.18
C VAL A 106 -9.54 2.00 33.37
N VAL A 107 -8.59 2.78 32.79
CA VAL A 107 -7.48 2.30 31.94
C VAL A 107 -6.13 2.49 32.58
N SER A 108 -6.03 3.31 33.63
CA SER A 108 -4.82 3.49 34.44
C SER A 108 -5.18 3.86 35.86
N THR A 109 -4.26 3.62 36.83
CA THR A 109 -4.41 4.05 38.21
C THR A 109 -4.58 5.57 38.26
N PRO A 110 -5.55 6.10 39.04
CA PRO A 110 -5.70 7.54 39.24
C PRO A 110 -4.44 8.15 39.87
N VAL A 111 -4.13 9.37 39.48
CA VAL A 111 -3.13 10.19 40.14
C VAL A 111 -3.80 11.01 41.22
N VAL A 112 -3.34 10.86 42.45
CA VAL A 112 -3.86 11.58 43.61
C VAL A 112 -2.80 12.55 44.09
N ASP A 113 -3.18 13.82 44.28
CA ASP A 113 -2.38 14.90 44.83
C ASP A 113 -3.08 15.46 46.07
N GLU A 114 -2.33 15.77 47.12
CA GLU A 114 -2.84 16.35 48.38
C GLU A 114 -1.98 17.56 48.75
N GLY A 115 -2.64 18.66 49.11
CA GLY A 115 -1.96 19.89 49.42
C GLY A 115 -2.80 20.84 50.27
N ASP A 116 -2.26 21.98 50.58
CA ASP A 116 -2.98 23.05 51.28
C ASP A 116 -3.90 23.81 50.34
N SER A 117 -5.06 24.17 50.81
CA SER A 117 -6.00 25.00 50.06
C SER A 117 -5.37 26.26 49.51
N GLY A 118 -5.52 26.52 48.21
CA GLY A 118 -4.91 27.62 47.48
C GLY A 118 -3.45 27.42 47.10
N ALA A 119 -2.81 26.31 47.51
CA ALA A 119 -1.48 25.96 47.05
C ALA A 119 -1.51 25.37 45.64
N ASN A 120 -0.42 25.48 44.89
CA ASN A 120 -0.27 24.85 43.60
C ASN A 120 -0.21 23.34 43.76
N PHE A 121 -0.73 22.60 42.72
CA PHE A 121 -0.55 21.16 42.64
C PHE A 121 0.94 20.79 42.68
N THR A 122 1.25 19.65 43.29
CA THR A 122 2.59 19.14 43.39
C THR A 122 3.19 18.88 42.02
N LYS A 123 4.30 19.52 41.67
CA LYS A 123 4.93 19.39 40.35
C LYS A 123 5.15 17.93 39.93
N SER A 124 5.61 17.07 40.86
CA SER A 124 5.81 15.64 40.57
C SER A 124 4.48 14.93 40.17
N LYS A 125 3.35 15.36 40.75
CA LYS A 125 2.02 14.82 40.43
C LYS A 125 1.50 15.32 39.07
N VAL A 126 1.75 16.58 38.74
CA VAL A 126 1.49 17.13 37.40
C VAL A 126 2.31 16.37 36.35
N ASP A 127 3.60 16.14 36.62
CA ASP A 127 4.47 15.35 35.72
C ASP A 127 4.00 13.89 35.63
N GLU A 128 3.45 13.30 36.71
CA GLU A 128 2.90 11.95 36.72
C GLU A 128 1.65 11.84 35.83
N VAL A 129 0.75 12.84 35.85
CA VAL A 129 -0.41 12.92 34.94
C VAL A 129 0.07 12.95 33.50
N THR A 130 1.01 13.82 33.17
CA THR A 130 1.56 13.95 31.81
C THR A 130 2.18 12.64 31.33
N LYS A 131 3.02 12.01 32.16
CA LYS A 131 3.66 10.73 31.81
C LYS A 131 2.65 9.59 31.65
N THR A 132 1.54 9.63 32.42
CA THR A 132 0.49 8.63 32.30
C THR A 132 -0.25 8.78 30.96
N ILE A 133 -0.51 10.02 30.53
CA ILE A 133 -1.09 10.30 29.20
C ILE A 133 -0.16 9.78 28.10
N GLU A 134 1.13 10.13 28.15
CA GLU A 134 2.13 9.64 27.18
C GLU A 134 2.20 8.10 27.12
N LYS A 135 2.12 7.46 28.30
CA LYS A 135 2.09 5.99 28.39
C LYS A 135 0.84 5.38 27.73
N LEU A 136 -0.31 6.01 27.93
CA LEU A 136 -1.56 5.57 27.30
C LEU A 136 -1.53 5.79 25.79
N GLU A 137 -0.97 6.90 25.29
CA GLU A 137 -0.78 7.13 23.86
C GLU A 137 0.14 6.08 23.23
N LYS A 138 1.26 5.76 23.89
CA LYS A 138 2.15 4.66 23.47
C LYS A 138 1.48 3.29 23.51
N ALA A 139 0.52 3.10 24.39
CA ALA A 139 -0.26 1.86 24.48
C ALA A 139 -1.40 1.78 23.44
N GLY A 140 -1.52 2.76 22.53
CA GLY A 140 -2.50 2.74 21.45
C GLY A 140 -3.79 3.49 21.74
N TYR A 141 -3.88 4.24 22.84
CA TYR A 141 -5.02 5.12 23.10
C TYR A 141 -4.83 6.49 22.46
N ARG A 142 -5.92 7.22 22.26
CA ARG A 142 -5.93 8.66 21.96
C ARG A 142 -6.75 9.40 23.02
N VAL A 143 -6.30 10.59 23.38
CA VAL A 143 -7.07 11.46 24.30
C VAL A 143 -8.26 12.03 23.53
N VAL A 144 -9.46 11.86 24.09
CA VAL A 144 -10.73 12.40 23.56
C VAL A 144 -11.07 13.70 24.28
N LYS A 145 -10.91 13.70 25.61
CA LYS A 145 -11.18 14.84 26.48
C LYS A 145 -10.18 14.85 27.62
N ASN A 146 -9.71 16.01 27.98
CA ASN A 146 -8.82 16.19 29.12
C ASN A 146 -9.35 17.33 30.00
N ASP A 147 -9.87 17.00 31.18
CA ASP A 147 -10.38 17.97 32.15
C ASP A 147 -9.26 18.47 33.09
N PHE A 148 -8.07 17.85 33.08
CA PHE A 148 -6.95 18.30 33.88
C PHE A 148 -6.47 19.67 33.38
N PRO A 149 -6.29 20.67 34.30
CA PRO A 149 -5.97 22.04 33.89
C PRO A 149 -4.72 22.12 33.02
N SER A 150 -4.83 22.80 31.89
CA SER A 150 -3.72 23.00 30.95
C SER A 150 -2.73 24.05 31.43
N LYS A 151 -3.21 25.10 32.15
CA LYS A 151 -2.41 26.20 32.64
C LYS A 151 -1.93 25.97 34.09
N ASP A 152 -0.71 26.31 34.36
CA ASP A 152 -0.13 26.21 35.72
C ASP A 152 -0.91 27.06 36.71
N THR A 153 -1.43 28.24 36.30
CA THR A 153 -2.24 29.12 37.12
C THR A 153 -3.55 28.49 37.64
N ASP A 154 -4.04 27.50 36.91
CA ASP A 154 -5.33 26.83 37.19
C ASP A 154 -5.10 25.53 37.98
N ARG A 155 -3.82 25.11 38.15
CA ARG A 155 -3.41 23.91 38.90
C ARG A 155 -3.22 24.23 40.37
N VAL A 156 -4.32 24.62 41.00
CA VAL A 156 -4.35 24.99 42.42
C VAL A 156 -5.42 24.18 43.14
N PHE A 157 -5.11 23.86 44.42
CA PHE A 157 -6.13 23.25 45.27
C PHE A 157 -7.20 24.28 45.55
N ASP A 158 -8.44 23.88 45.44
CA ASP A 158 -9.59 24.76 45.70
C ASP A 158 -9.73 25.08 47.20
N LYS A 159 -10.83 25.69 47.62
CA LYS A 159 -11.10 26.11 48.98
C LYS A 159 -12.25 25.39 49.61
N ASP A 160 -12.75 24.31 48.99
CA ASP A 160 -13.87 23.51 49.47
C ASP A 160 -13.40 22.11 49.89
N LYS A 161 -13.11 21.96 51.19
CA LYS A 161 -12.67 20.67 51.76
C LYS A 161 -13.74 19.61 51.83
N SER A 162 -14.99 19.94 51.51
CA SER A 162 -16.08 18.99 51.57
C SER A 162 -16.15 18.07 50.34
N VAL A 163 -15.51 18.44 49.22
CA VAL A 163 -15.52 17.71 47.96
C VAL A 163 -14.12 17.65 47.37
N ASP A 164 -13.66 16.45 47.00
CA ASP A 164 -12.41 16.28 46.28
C ASP A 164 -12.51 16.88 44.86
N GLN A 165 -11.46 17.54 44.39
CA GLN A 165 -11.36 17.98 42.99
C GLN A 165 -11.16 16.78 42.09
N ILE A 166 -12.05 16.53 41.13
CA ILE A 166 -11.99 15.38 40.26
C ILE A 166 -11.80 15.84 38.82
N PHE A 167 -10.75 15.35 38.18
CA PHE A 167 -10.44 15.55 36.76
C PHE A 167 -10.47 14.21 36.03
N ASN A 168 -11.03 14.20 34.81
CA ASN A 168 -11.04 13.01 33.99
C ASN A 168 -10.24 13.24 32.70
N VAL A 169 -9.27 12.38 32.47
CA VAL A 169 -8.66 12.22 31.15
C VAL A 169 -9.38 11.07 30.46
N THR A 170 -10.24 11.42 29.51
CA THR A 170 -11.02 10.45 28.75
C THR A 170 -10.26 10.03 27.51
N VAL A 171 -10.09 8.72 27.31
CA VAL A 171 -9.36 8.15 26.18
C VAL A 171 -10.24 7.18 25.38
N ALA A 172 -9.91 7.00 24.12
CA ALA A 172 -10.48 5.98 23.25
C ALA A 172 -9.37 5.13 22.62
N GLU A 173 -9.70 3.90 22.28
CA GLU A 173 -8.80 3.04 21.51
C GLU A 173 -8.53 3.66 20.13
N ARG A 174 -7.29 3.63 19.68
CA ARG A 174 -6.89 4.16 18.38
C ARG A 174 -6.99 3.05 17.34
N ILE A 175 -7.83 3.26 16.33
CA ILE A 175 -8.11 2.31 15.26
C ILE A 175 -7.55 2.88 13.97
N ILE A 176 -6.48 2.29 13.43
CA ILE A 176 -5.79 2.79 12.25
C ILE A 176 -6.36 2.16 10.98
N PRO A 177 -6.85 2.95 10.02
CA PRO A 177 -7.23 2.44 8.72
C PRO A 177 -6.00 2.06 7.90
N VAL A 178 -6.07 0.91 7.24
CA VAL A 178 -5.08 0.42 6.28
C VAL A 178 -5.81 0.19 4.96
N THR A 179 -5.69 1.14 4.05
CA THR A 179 -6.44 1.16 2.80
C THR A 179 -5.46 1.26 1.62
N PRO A 180 -5.20 0.15 0.91
CA PRO A 180 -4.26 0.16 -0.22
C PRO A 180 -4.69 1.14 -1.31
N GLY A 181 -3.74 2.00 -1.71
CA GLY A 181 -3.95 2.92 -2.84
C GLY A 181 -4.96 4.04 -2.63
N LYS A 182 -5.52 4.21 -1.41
CA LYS A 182 -6.43 5.32 -1.10
C LYS A 182 -5.79 6.33 -0.16
N PRO A 183 -6.07 7.62 -0.31
CA PRO A 183 -5.63 8.64 0.64
C PRO A 183 -6.33 8.43 2.00
N VAL A 184 -5.64 8.80 3.08
CA VAL A 184 -6.23 8.80 4.43
C VAL A 184 -7.33 9.86 4.55
N ASP A 185 -8.39 9.52 5.32
CA ASP A 185 -9.47 10.46 5.59
C ASP A 185 -8.94 11.61 6.46
N PRO A 186 -9.05 12.88 6.00
CA PRO A 186 -8.62 14.04 6.78
C PRO A 186 -9.40 14.25 8.08
N ASN A 187 -10.57 13.63 8.22
CA ASN A 187 -11.42 13.73 9.40
C ASN A 187 -11.30 12.54 10.35
N ASP A 188 -10.45 11.56 10.07
CA ASP A 188 -10.27 10.40 10.95
C ASP A 188 -9.68 10.84 12.30
N PRO A 189 -10.43 10.72 13.42
CA PRO A 189 -9.99 11.13 14.74
C PRO A 189 -8.85 10.25 15.31
N ASN A 190 -8.57 9.12 14.69
CA ASN A 190 -7.51 8.21 15.13
C ASN A 190 -6.12 8.63 14.61
N LEU A 191 -6.07 9.53 13.64
CA LEU A 191 -4.82 10.00 13.05
C LEU A 191 -4.41 11.35 13.67
N PRO A 192 -3.14 11.51 14.06
CA PRO A 192 -2.60 12.83 14.40
C PRO A 192 -2.72 13.77 13.21
N LYS A 193 -2.80 15.06 13.47
CA LYS A 193 -2.85 16.09 12.42
C LYS A 193 -1.57 16.91 12.38
N ASN A 194 -1.15 17.24 11.16
CA ASN A 194 -0.12 18.24 10.91
C ASN A 194 -0.63 19.65 11.30
N PRO A 195 0.25 20.66 11.39
CA PRO A 195 -0.13 22.03 11.70
C PRO A 195 -1.13 22.65 10.69
N ASP A 196 -1.14 22.16 9.45
CA ASP A 196 -2.07 22.57 8.39
C ASP A 196 -3.44 21.87 8.46
N GLY A 197 -3.63 20.96 9.45
CA GLY A 197 -4.86 20.21 9.64
C GLY A 197 -4.95 18.90 8.84
N THR A 198 -3.96 18.58 8.00
CA THR A 198 -3.92 17.31 7.26
C THR A 198 -3.58 16.14 8.19
N PRO A 199 -4.13 14.93 7.96
CA PRO A 199 -3.81 13.77 8.80
C PRO A 199 -2.37 13.31 8.54
N VAL A 200 -1.72 12.82 9.60
CA VAL A 200 -0.44 12.14 9.47
C VAL A 200 -0.66 10.74 8.94
N THR A 201 0.00 10.40 7.82
CA THR A 201 -0.08 9.06 7.25
C THR A 201 0.67 8.06 8.13
N PRO A 202 0.02 6.96 8.54
CA PRO A 202 0.69 5.89 9.27
C PRO A 202 1.80 5.24 8.44
N SER A 203 2.81 4.70 9.12
CA SER A 203 3.83 3.87 8.49
C SER A 203 3.24 2.57 7.94
N THR A 204 3.97 1.88 7.07
CA THR A 204 3.61 0.52 6.66
C THR A 204 3.49 -0.39 7.89
N PRO A 205 2.40 -1.18 8.00
CA PRO A 205 2.22 -2.08 9.13
C PRO A 205 3.32 -3.15 9.23
N GLU A 206 4.18 -3.00 10.23
CA GLU A 206 5.22 -3.96 10.59
C GLU A 206 5.21 -4.19 12.10
N PRO A 207 5.19 -5.45 12.59
CA PRO A 207 5.14 -5.75 14.03
C PRO A 207 6.23 -5.01 14.82
N GLY A 208 5.83 -4.27 15.87
CA GLY A 208 6.75 -3.56 16.76
C GLY A 208 7.38 -2.28 16.20
N LYS A 209 7.09 -1.90 14.95
CA LYS A 209 7.54 -0.61 14.40
C LYS A 209 6.58 0.52 14.79
N PRO A 210 7.10 1.76 14.98
CA PRO A 210 6.24 2.90 15.27
C PRO A 210 5.20 3.14 14.17
N VAL A 211 3.95 3.35 14.57
CA VAL A 211 2.87 3.73 13.63
C VAL A 211 3.13 5.12 13.04
N PHE A 212 3.64 6.03 13.86
CA PHE A 212 4.00 7.40 13.48
C PHE A 212 5.48 7.64 13.81
N PRO A 213 6.43 7.35 12.90
CA PRO A 213 7.87 7.28 13.19
C PRO A 213 8.51 8.54 13.80
N ASN A 214 7.92 9.72 13.57
CA ASN A 214 8.45 10.99 14.08
C ASN A 214 7.72 11.49 15.34
N ASP A 215 6.77 10.73 15.85
CA ASP A 215 6.08 11.02 17.11
C ASP A 215 6.76 10.22 18.24
N PRO A 216 7.35 10.87 19.25
CA PRO A 216 8.00 10.21 20.38
C PRO A 216 7.01 9.40 21.24
N ASN A 217 5.73 9.69 21.16
CA ASN A 217 4.65 8.99 21.83
C ASN A 217 3.89 8.03 20.90
N SER A 218 4.45 7.76 19.71
CA SER A 218 3.84 6.84 18.77
C SER A 218 3.62 5.46 19.41
N PRO A 219 2.41 4.89 19.29
CA PRO A 219 2.22 3.47 19.51
C PRO A 219 2.98 2.66 18.46
N VAL A 220 3.17 1.38 18.73
CA VAL A 220 3.76 0.44 17.78
C VAL A 220 2.69 -0.43 17.15
N TRP A 221 2.95 -0.92 15.92
CA TRP A 221 2.09 -1.89 15.30
C TRP A 221 2.05 -3.19 16.12
N PRO A 222 0.85 -3.72 16.39
CA PRO A 222 0.70 -4.98 17.13
C PRO A 222 1.25 -6.16 16.34
N SER A 223 1.60 -7.24 17.04
CA SER A 223 2.14 -8.46 16.41
C SER A 223 1.19 -9.11 15.39
N THR A 224 -0.09 -8.87 15.51
CA THR A 224 -1.14 -9.37 14.60
C THR A 224 -1.05 -8.84 13.18
N VAL A 225 -0.39 -7.68 12.95
CA VAL A 225 -0.25 -7.15 11.58
C VAL A 225 0.64 -8.00 10.67
N LYS A 226 1.38 -8.98 11.21
CA LYS A 226 2.07 -10.00 10.39
C LYS A 226 1.10 -10.79 9.51
N ASP A 227 -0.15 -10.94 9.95
CA ASP A 227 -1.20 -11.68 9.27
C ASP A 227 -2.16 -10.77 8.49
N LEU A 228 -1.82 -9.49 8.36
CA LEU A 228 -2.60 -8.50 7.63
C LEU A 228 -2.51 -8.76 6.12
N VAL A 229 -3.66 -9.05 5.50
CA VAL A 229 -3.76 -9.29 4.06
C VAL A 229 -4.81 -8.35 3.47
N THR A 230 -4.36 -7.31 2.78
CA THR A 230 -5.20 -6.31 2.14
C THR A 230 -5.17 -6.37 0.61
N GLU A 231 -4.24 -7.16 0.05
CA GLU A 231 -4.09 -7.34 -1.39
C GLU A 231 -3.91 -8.82 -1.75
N LYS A 232 -4.49 -9.24 -2.85
CA LYS A 232 -4.27 -10.53 -3.50
C LYS A 232 -4.28 -10.32 -5.01
N SER A 233 -3.56 -11.15 -5.76
CA SER A 233 -3.58 -11.12 -7.22
C SER A 233 -3.51 -12.51 -7.80
N ALA A 234 -4.12 -12.69 -8.97
CA ALA A 234 -3.95 -13.85 -9.82
C ALA A 234 -3.46 -13.39 -11.18
N THR A 235 -2.58 -14.16 -11.80
CA THR A 235 -2.07 -13.92 -13.14
C THR A 235 -2.44 -15.09 -14.04
N ARG A 236 -3.03 -14.80 -15.20
CA ARG A 236 -3.22 -15.77 -16.29
C ARG A 236 -2.14 -15.56 -17.33
N THR A 237 -1.40 -16.61 -17.64
CA THR A 237 -0.38 -16.62 -18.68
C THR A 237 -0.73 -17.66 -19.74
N ILE A 238 -0.85 -17.25 -21.01
CA ILE A 238 -1.12 -18.13 -22.16
C ILE A 238 0.10 -18.08 -23.06
N LYS A 239 0.78 -19.22 -23.22
CA LYS A 239 1.94 -19.39 -24.10
C LYS A 239 1.51 -20.04 -25.40
N TYR A 240 2.07 -19.58 -26.51
CA TYR A 240 1.86 -20.11 -27.85
C TYR A 240 3.20 -20.66 -28.36
N VAL A 241 3.36 -21.98 -28.36
CA VAL A 241 4.65 -22.62 -28.63
C VAL A 241 4.55 -23.72 -29.69
N ASP A 242 5.67 -24.03 -30.36
CA ASP A 242 5.77 -25.24 -31.17
C ASP A 242 6.00 -26.50 -30.29
N ARG A 243 6.05 -27.68 -30.89
CA ARG A 243 6.32 -28.96 -30.20
C ARG A 243 7.65 -28.99 -29.43
N ASN A 244 8.58 -28.13 -29.77
CA ASN A 244 9.89 -28.05 -29.11
C ASN A 244 9.88 -27.02 -27.97
N GLY A 245 8.75 -26.38 -27.71
CA GLY A 245 8.63 -25.33 -26.70
C GLY A 245 9.11 -23.96 -27.15
N LYS A 246 9.44 -23.79 -28.46
CA LYS A 246 9.83 -22.50 -29.01
C LYS A 246 8.58 -21.63 -29.20
N GLU A 247 8.63 -20.40 -28.74
CA GLU A 247 7.54 -19.42 -28.90
C GLU A 247 7.31 -19.12 -30.40
N VAL A 248 6.07 -19.22 -30.83
CA VAL A 248 5.62 -18.97 -32.22
C VAL A 248 4.69 -17.77 -32.33
N SER A 249 4.12 -17.34 -31.23
CA SER A 249 3.39 -16.09 -31.09
C SER A 249 3.60 -15.51 -29.69
N GLU A 250 3.41 -14.21 -29.52
CA GLU A 250 3.64 -13.49 -28.26
C GLU A 250 2.83 -14.08 -27.11
N THR A 251 3.51 -14.35 -26.00
CA THR A 251 2.90 -14.80 -24.74
C THR A 251 1.95 -13.73 -24.19
N ARG A 252 0.72 -14.13 -23.88
CA ARG A 252 -0.27 -13.25 -23.29
C ARG A 252 -0.27 -13.38 -21.78
N THR A 253 -0.17 -12.24 -21.08
CA THR A 253 -0.25 -12.19 -19.62
C THR A 253 -1.29 -11.17 -19.20
N GLU A 254 -2.11 -11.53 -18.22
CA GLU A 254 -3.17 -10.70 -17.65
C GLU A 254 -3.23 -10.92 -16.13
N THR A 255 -3.45 -9.87 -15.38
CA THR A 255 -3.51 -9.93 -13.90
C THR A 255 -4.83 -9.32 -13.42
N ILE A 256 -5.48 -9.97 -12.45
CA ILE A 256 -6.59 -9.42 -11.68
C ILE A 256 -6.08 -9.18 -10.26
N LYS A 257 -6.23 -7.96 -9.78
CA LYS A 257 -5.87 -7.55 -8.44
C LYS A 257 -7.13 -7.34 -7.60
N PHE A 258 -7.14 -7.94 -6.42
CA PHE A 258 -8.16 -7.71 -5.39
C PHE A 258 -7.56 -6.90 -4.26
N THR A 259 -8.31 -5.92 -3.78
CA THR A 259 -7.94 -5.11 -2.61
C THR A 259 -9.10 -5.06 -1.63
N ARG A 260 -8.79 -4.91 -0.35
CA ARG A 260 -9.77 -4.62 0.70
C ARG A 260 -9.20 -3.66 1.72
N ASP A 261 -10.08 -2.91 2.36
CA ASP A 261 -9.72 -2.09 3.49
C ASP A 261 -9.55 -2.97 4.73
N ALA A 262 -8.72 -2.51 5.66
CA ALA A 262 -8.61 -3.09 6.98
C ALA A 262 -8.55 -1.98 8.03
N LYS A 263 -8.88 -2.30 9.28
CA LYS A 263 -8.73 -1.44 10.45
C LYS A 263 -7.99 -2.22 11.53
N VAL A 264 -6.95 -1.62 12.07
CA VAL A 264 -6.13 -2.23 13.12
C VAL A 264 -6.35 -1.47 14.42
N ASN A 265 -6.87 -2.14 15.45
CA ASN A 265 -6.97 -1.60 16.79
C ASN A 265 -5.60 -1.73 17.48
N LEU A 266 -4.99 -0.60 17.83
CA LEU A 266 -3.62 -0.58 18.39
C LEU A 266 -3.56 -1.04 19.83
N VAL A 267 -4.68 -1.06 20.58
CA VAL A 267 -4.74 -1.52 21.97
C VAL A 267 -4.92 -3.02 22.04
N THR A 268 -5.89 -3.55 21.27
CA THR A 268 -6.26 -4.98 21.31
C THR A 268 -5.50 -5.83 20.31
N GLY A 269 -4.97 -5.20 19.25
CA GLY A 269 -4.37 -5.89 18.11
C GLY A 269 -5.41 -6.52 17.17
N GLU A 270 -6.70 -6.29 17.37
CA GLU A 270 -7.75 -6.80 16.50
C GLU A 270 -7.67 -6.17 15.10
N ILE A 271 -7.85 -7.00 14.07
CA ILE A 271 -7.89 -6.56 12.67
C ILE A 271 -9.31 -6.86 12.14
N THR A 272 -9.99 -5.81 11.71
CA THR A 272 -11.27 -5.94 10.99
C THR A 272 -11.07 -5.63 9.51
N TYR A 273 -11.69 -6.44 8.65
CA TYR A 273 -11.55 -6.31 7.20
C TYR A 273 -12.85 -5.85 6.55
N GLY A 274 -12.71 -5.03 5.53
CA GLY A 274 -13.79 -4.73 4.59
C GLY A 274 -13.95 -5.82 3.52
N GLU A 275 -14.91 -5.60 2.63
CA GLU A 275 -15.16 -6.47 1.50
C GLU A 275 -14.05 -6.37 0.45
N TRP A 276 -13.77 -7.49 -0.23
CA TRP A 276 -12.86 -7.51 -1.35
C TRP A 276 -13.46 -6.79 -2.56
N THR A 277 -12.67 -5.95 -3.19
CA THR A 277 -12.97 -5.26 -4.44
C THR A 277 -11.89 -5.56 -5.48
N THR A 278 -12.22 -5.52 -6.76
CA THR A 278 -11.24 -5.68 -7.85
C THR A 278 -10.95 -4.32 -8.48
N ASP A 279 -9.79 -4.18 -9.09
CA ASP A 279 -9.37 -3.03 -9.89
C ASP A 279 -10.05 -2.99 -11.27
N ARG A 280 -10.84 -4.03 -11.59
CA ARG A 280 -11.59 -4.19 -12.82
C ARG A 280 -13.09 -4.18 -12.54
N ASN A 281 -13.89 -4.08 -13.61
CA ASN A 281 -15.36 -4.16 -13.50
C ASN A 281 -15.85 -5.58 -13.20
N ASP A 282 -15.01 -6.59 -13.40
CA ASP A 282 -15.30 -8.00 -13.19
C ASP A 282 -14.12 -8.74 -12.53
N ASP A 283 -14.38 -9.97 -12.12
CA ASP A 283 -13.43 -10.92 -11.55
C ASP A 283 -13.11 -12.07 -12.52
N ILE A 284 -13.17 -11.79 -13.83
CA ILE A 284 -13.09 -12.78 -14.90
C ILE A 284 -11.86 -12.51 -15.78
N PHE A 285 -11.04 -13.53 -15.97
CA PHE A 285 -10.14 -13.61 -17.12
C PHE A 285 -10.95 -14.00 -18.35
N ASN A 286 -11.17 -13.07 -19.27
CA ASN A 286 -11.89 -13.33 -20.49
C ASN A 286 -11.12 -14.29 -21.39
N GLY A 287 -11.84 -15.16 -22.12
CA GLY A 287 -11.24 -16.01 -23.13
C GLY A 287 -10.66 -15.20 -24.29
N TYR A 288 -9.57 -15.69 -24.85
CA TYR A 288 -8.91 -15.07 -26.00
C TYR A 288 -8.88 -16.01 -27.18
N PRO A 289 -9.21 -15.53 -28.41
CA PRO A 289 -9.04 -16.33 -29.59
C PRO A 289 -7.58 -16.72 -29.78
N VAL A 290 -7.37 -17.98 -30.15
CA VAL A 290 -6.03 -18.48 -30.49
C VAL A 290 -5.56 -17.80 -31.78
N PRO A 291 -4.35 -17.20 -31.81
CA PRO A 291 -3.88 -16.49 -32.99
C PRO A 291 -3.59 -17.43 -34.16
N VAL A 292 -3.87 -16.97 -35.38
CA VAL A 292 -3.39 -17.63 -36.61
C VAL A 292 -1.89 -17.28 -36.78
N VAL A 293 -1.03 -18.29 -36.77
CA VAL A 293 0.43 -18.14 -36.88
C VAL A 293 0.86 -18.67 -38.25
N LYS A 294 1.49 -17.81 -39.05
CA LYS A 294 1.94 -18.17 -40.41
C LYS A 294 2.87 -19.39 -40.41
N GLY A 295 2.50 -20.42 -41.15
CA GLY A 295 3.25 -21.66 -41.27
C GLY A 295 3.08 -22.64 -40.11
N TYR A 296 2.10 -22.39 -39.24
CA TYR A 296 1.76 -23.25 -38.11
C TYR A 296 0.24 -23.41 -38.00
N ILE A 297 -0.20 -24.50 -37.40
CA ILE A 297 -1.59 -24.74 -37.02
C ILE A 297 -1.66 -25.11 -35.54
N ALA A 298 -2.68 -24.57 -34.85
CA ALA A 298 -2.93 -24.91 -33.47
C ALA A 298 -3.54 -26.30 -33.36
N LYS A 299 -3.24 -27.01 -32.28
CA LYS A 299 -3.84 -28.31 -32.00
C LYS A 299 -5.23 -28.13 -31.40
N ASP A 300 -6.25 -28.84 -31.95
CA ASP A 300 -7.65 -28.70 -31.55
C ASP A 300 -7.88 -28.81 -30.03
N GLY A 301 -7.21 -29.74 -29.36
CA GLY A 301 -7.38 -29.95 -27.92
C GLY A 301 -6.89 -28.80 -27.01
N ASP A 302 -6.07 -27.90 -27.55
CA ASP A 302 -5.46 -26.82 -26.75
C ASP A 302 -6.25 -25.49 -26.85
N LEU A 303 -7.27 -25.43 -27.74
CA LEU A 303 -8.05 -24.20 -27.97
C LEU A 303 -8.94 -23.85 -26.80
N GLU A 304 -9.49 -24.82 -26.10
CA GLU A 304 -10.43 -24.58 -25.00
C GLU A 304 -9.81 -23.86 -23.81
N SER A 305 -8.53 -24.13 -23.50
CA SER A 305 -7.85 -23.51 -22.38
C SER A 305 -7.68 -22.00 -22.55
N SER A 306 -7.48 -21.54 -23.79
CA SER A 306 -7.28 -20.11 -24.09
C SER A 306 -8.57 -19.35 -24.33
N THR A 307 -9.63 -20.00 -24.87
CA THR A 307 -10.86 -19.34 -25.29
C THR A 307 -11.93 -19.24 -24.20
N LYS A 308 -11.79 -19.99 -23.10
CA LYS A 308 -12.76 -19.96 -21.99
C LYS A 308 -12.52 -18.81 -21.04
N ASP A 309 -13.62 -18.22 -20.56
CA ASP A 309 -13.61 -17.32 -19.44
C ASP A 309 -13.29 -18.09 -18.15
N VAL A 310 -12.45 -17.51 -17.31
CA VAL A 310 -12.11 -18.08 -16.00
C VAL A 310 -12.40 -17.08 -14.90
N LYS A 311 -13.41 -17.39 -14.06
CA LYS A 311 -13.73 -16.59 -12.89
C LYS A 311 -12.74 -16.89 -11.76
N VAL A 312 -12.25 -15.83 -11.12
CA VAL A 312 -11.41 -15.90 -9.93
C VAL A 312 -12.05 -15.13 -8.77
N THR A 313 -11.90 -15.66 -7.57
CA THR A 313 -12.33 -15.00 -6.34
C THR A 313 -11.17 -14.89 -5.38
N PRO A 314 -11.21 -13.99 -4.41
CA PRO A 314 -10.14 -13.89 -3.39
C PRO A 314 -9.85 -15.19 -2.66
N ASP A 315 -10.82 -16.11 -2.58
CA ASP A 315 -10.67 -17.40 -1.88
C ASP A 315 -10.12 -18.51 -2.80
N THR A 316 -10.32 -18.40 -4.12
CA THR A 316 -9.85 -19.36 -5.11
C THR A 316 -8.65 -18.86 -5.90
N ILE A 317 -8.01 -17.79 -5.43
CA ILE A 317 -6.95 -17.11 -6.14
C ILE A 317 -5.72 -17.99 -6.35
N LYS A 318 -5.33 -18.17 -7.61
CA LYS A 318 -4.11 -18.85 -8.03
C LYS A 318 -3.71 -18.41 -9.43
N ASP A 319 -2.45 -18.49 -9.75
CA ASP A 319 -1.97 -18.26 -11.10
C ASP A 319 -2.39 -19.38 -12.05
N ILE A 320 -2.76 -19.00 -13.27
CA ILE A 320 -3.23 -19.87 -14.33
C ILE A 320 -2.17 -19.84 -15.44
N ASN A 321 -1.58 -20.99 -15.72
CA ASN A 321 -0.60 -21.13 -16.80
C ASN A 321 -1.16 -22.11 -17.84
N GLU A 322 -1.37 -21.60 -19.06
CA GLU A 322 -1.92 -22.32 -20.19
C GLU A 322 -0.91 -22.31 -21.32
N THR A 323 -0.96 -23.35 -22.15
CA THR A 323 -0.08 -23.48 -23.30
C THR A 323 -0.87 -23.99 -24.48
N VAL A 324 -0.83 -23.26 -25.59
CA VAL A 324 -1.36 -23.68 -26.88
C VAL A 324 -0.19 -24.17 -27.74
N VAL A 325 -0.25 -25.44 -28.14
CA VAL A 325 0.79 -26.07 -28.96
C VAL A 325 0.44 -25.96 -30.41
N TYR A 326 1.42 -25.58 -31.21
CA TYR A 326 1.30 -25.48 -32.67
C TYR A 326 2.14 -26.54 -33.34
N ASP A 327 1.61 -27.09 -34.41
CA ASP A 327 2.32 -27.94 -35.35
C ASP A 327 2.76 -27.12 -36.57
N LYS A 328 3.95 -27.38 -37.05
CA LYS A 328 4.42 -26.74 -38.28
C LYS A 328 3.63 -27.28 -39.46
N LEU A 329 3.13 -26.39 -40.32
CA LEU A 329 2.54 -26.78 -41.59
C LEU A 329 3.59 -27.32 -42.53
N GLY A 330 3.24 -28.34 -43.27
CA GLY A 330 4.03 -28.85 -44.39
C GLY A 330 3.97 -27.94 -45.64
N SER A 331 4.46 -28.45 -46.74
CA SER A 331 4.62 -27.72 -47.99
C SER A 331 4.34 -28.64 -49.19
N TRP A 332 3.92 -28.07 -50.32
CA TRP A 332 4.12 -28.71 -51.59
C TRP A 332 5.59 -28.63 -51.99
N VAL A 333 6.20 -29.77 -52.31
CA VAL A 333 7.63 -29.86 -52.63
C VAL A 333 7.77 -30.25 -54.10
N PRO A 334 7.96 -29.28 -55.04
CA PRO A 334 8.20 -29.58 -56.46
C PRO A 334 9.58 -30.23 -56.63
N ASN A 335 9.62 -31.45 -57.13
CA ASN A 335 10.87 -32.20 -57.43
C ASN A 335 11.19 -32.08 -58.94
N ILE A 336 11.84 -30.96 -59.34
CA ILE A 336 12.20 -30.72 -60.74
C ILE A 336 13.57 -31.34 -61.02
N PRO A 337 13.69 -32.23 -62.00
CA PRO A 337 14.98 -32.85 -62.33
C PRO A 337 16.07 -31.81 -62.68
N GLY A 338 17.21 -31.92 -62.01
CA GLY A 338 18.36 -31.04 -62.26
C GLY A 338 18.22 -29.58 -61.75
N THR A 339 17.11 -29.24 -61.09
CA THR A 339 16.88 -27.86 -60.58
C THR A 339 16.52 -27.88 -59.11
N PRO A 340 17.28 -27.22 -58.23
CA PRO A 340 16.85 -27.02 -56.86
C PRO A 340 15.57 -26.17 -56.78
N THR A 341 14.55 -26.62 -56.04
CA THR A 341 13.27 -25.91 -55.90
C THR A 341 13.03 -25.61 -54.44
N ASN A 342 12.39 -24.47 -54.18
CA ASN A 342 11.93 -24.13 -52.84
C ASN A 342 10.55 -24.78 -52.58
N PRO A 343 10.35 -25.40 -51.41
CA PRO A 343 9.02 -25.83 -50.99
C PRO A 343 8.04 -24.65 -50.98
N ILE A 344 6.78 -24.90 -51.37
CA ILE A 344 5.69 -23.95 -51.35
C ILE A 344 4.88 -24.25 -50.10
N PRO A 345 4.94 -23.40 -49.04
CA PRO A 345 4.28 -23.65 -47.76
C PRO A 345 2.74 -23.75 -47.96
N TYR A 346 2.08 -24.63 -47.20
CA TYR A 346 0.64 -24.61 -47.13
C TYR A 346 0.16 -23.30 -46.52
N PRO A 347 -0.89 -22.68 -47.06
CA PRO A 347 -1.47 -21.45 -46.50
C PRO A 347 -2.19 -21.75 -45.18
N ASN A 348 -2.26 -20.76 -44.31
CA ASN A 348 -3.11 -20.79 -43.12
C ASN A 348 -4.53 -20.35 -43.51
N ASP A 349 -5.54 -20.93 -42.87
CA ASP A 349 -6.89 -20.35 -42.87
C ASP A 349 -6.83 -19.02 -42.07
N PRO A 350 -7.30 -17.88 -42.63
CA PRO A 350 -7.21 -16.60 -41.96
C PRO A 350 -8.11 -16.44 -40.73
N LYS A 351 -9.04 -17.35 -40.51
CA LYS A 351 -10.05 -17.31 -39.44
C LYS A 351 -9.97 -18.49 -38.46
N ASP A 352 -9.39 -19.60 -38.89
CA ASP A 352 -9.32 -20.84 -38.11
C ASP A 352 -7.85 -21.24 -37.92
N PRO A 353 -7.29 -21.06 -36.72
CA PRO A 353 -5.89 -21.40 -36.46
C PRO A 353 -5.60 -22.92 -36.54
N THR A 354 -6.63 -23.77 -36.57
CA THR A 354 -6.50 -25.24 -36.60
C THR A 354 -6.48 -25.81 -38.00
N LYS A 355 -6.75 -25.02 -39.04
CA LYS A 355 -6.88 -25.50 -40.40
C LYS A 355 -5.92 -24.82 -41.35
N PRO A 356 -5.47 -25.57 -42.40
CA PRO A 356 -4.83 -24.95 -43.54
C PRO A 356 -5.85 -24.14 -44.34
N GLY A 357 -5.39 -23.10 -45.01
CA GLY A 357 -6.18 -22.28 -45.90
C GLY A 357 -6.50 -22.99 -47.22
N SER A 358 -7.44 -22.42 -47.96
CA SER A 358 -7.95 -22.92 -49.26
C SER A 358 -7.19 -22.37 -50.47
N ASP A 359 -6.29 -21.41 -50.29
CA ASP A 359 -5.53 -20.83 -51.37
C ASP A 359 -4.67 -21.88 -52.07
N LYS A 360 -4.72 -21.90 -53.39
CA LYS A 360 -3.99 -22.84 -54.25
C LYS A 360 -2.94 -22.08 -55.05
N PRO A 361 -1.69 -22.03 -54.59
CA PRO A 361 -0.57 -21.54 -55.40
C PRO A 361 -0.35 -22.49 -56.57
N HIS A 362 0.44 -22.05 -57.53
CA HIS A 362 0.72 -22.85 -58.73
C HIS A 362 2.18 -23.37 -58.67
N VAL A 363 2.36 -24.61 -59.19
CA VAL A 363 3.71 -25.11 -59.47
C VAL A 363 4.11 -24.74 -60.91
N PRO A 364 5.38 -24.47 -61.17
CA PRO A 364 5.86 -23.96 -62.43
C PRO A 364 5.68 -24.98 -63.59
N TYR A 365 5.51 -24.49 -64.79
CA TYR A 365 5.68 -25.26 -65.99
C TYR A 365 7.16 -25.55 -66.22
N VAL A 366 7.49 -26.80 -66.56
CA VAL A 366 8.86 -27.22 -66.92
C VAL A 366 8.79 -27.87 -68.30
N PRO A 367 9.49 -27.33 -69.35
CA PRO A 367 9.45 -27.89 -70.67
C PRO A 367 9.91 -29.36 -70.70
N GLY A 368 9.12 -30.24 -71.35
CA GLY A 368 9.40 -31.66 -71.45
C GLY A 368 9.00 -32.52 -70.23
N PHE A 369 8.38 -31.90 -69.19
CA PHE A 369 7.91 -32.62 -68.02
C PHE A 369 6.46 -32.29 -67.69
N THR A 370 5.77 -33.28 -67.11
CA THR A 370 4.43 -33.12 -66.53
C THR A 370 4.50 -33.32 -65.04
N PRO A 371 4.06 -32.31 -64.18
CA PRO A 371 3.97 -32.50 -62.73
C PRO A 371 2.86 -33.47 -62.36
N VAL A 372 3.15 -34.37 -61.41
CA VAL A 372 2.20 -35.39 -60.91
C VAL A 372 2.09 -35.32 -59.39
N ASP A 373 0.92 -35.67 -58.87
CA ASP A 373 0.65 -35.80 -57.44
C ASP A 373 1.44 -37.03 -56.84
N PRO A 374 1.42 -37.23 -55.53
CA PRO A 374 2.05 -38.39 -54.89
C PRO A 374 1.53 -39.76 -55.37
N ASN A 375 0.33 -39.80 -55.94
CA ASN A 375 -0.27 -41.03 -56.50
C ASN A 375 0.08 -41.24 -57.99
N GLY A 376 0.87 -40.30 -58.57
CA GLY A 376 1.25 -40.36 -60.00
C GLY A 376 0.23 -39.76 -60.96
N ASN A 377 -0.84 -39.11 -60.46
CA ASN A 377 -1.84 -38.48 -61.34
C ASN A 377 -1.32 -37.14 -61.85
N PRO A 378 -1.44 -36.80 -63.14
CA PRO A 378 -1.07 -35.50 -63.68
C PRO A 378 -1.83 -34.37 -63.04
N LEU A 379 -1.16 -33.27 -62.67
CA LEU A 379 -1.78 -32.07 -62.18
C LEU A 379 -2.50 -31.33 -63.33
N LYS A 380 -3.58 -30.63 -62.98
CA LYS A 380 -4.33 -29.84 -63.95
C LYS A 380 -3.61 -28.54 -64.26
N PRO A 381 -3.47 -28.17 -65.57
CA PRO A 381 -2.99 -26.83 -65.91
C PRO A 381 -3.91 -25.75 -65.36
N VAL A 382 -3.36 -24.65 -64.90
CA VAL A 382 -4.15 -23.48 -64.48
C VAL A 382 -5.01 -22.94 -65.64
N ASP A 383 -4.43 -22.92 -66.83
CA ASP A 383 -5.12 -22.64 -68.08
C ASP A 383 -4.99 -23.85 -68.98
N PRO A 384 -6.11 -24.55 -69.32
CA PRO A 384 -6.08 -25.72 -70.17
C PRO A 384 -5.52 -25.43 -71.57
N ASN A 385 -5.58 -24.19 -72.05
CA ASN A 385 -5.11 -23.79 -73.38
C ASN A 385 -3.66 -23.28 -73.36
N ASP A 386 -3.10 -23.01 -72.17
CA ASP A 386 -1.75 -22.49 -71.98
C ASP A 386 -1.11 -23.07 -70.71
N PRO A 387 -0.57 -24.28 -70.80
CA PRO A 387 0.13 -24.91 -69.68
C PRO A 387 1.35 -24.14 -69.15
N THR A 388 1.87 -23.19 -69.92
CA THR A 388 3.04 -22.37 -69.50
C THR A 388 2.71 -21.47 -68.29
N LYS A 389 1.41 -21.25 -67.98
CA LYS A 389 0.97 -20.54 -66.78
C LYS A 389 1.11 -21.36 -65.48
N GLY A 390 1.51 -22.62 -65.59
CA GLY A 390 1.73 -23.51 -64.45
C GLY A 390 0.55 -24.45 -64.19
N TYR A 391 0.65 -25.16 -63.07
CA TYR A 391 -0.29 -26.21 -62.70
C TYR A 391 -0.86 -25.97 -61.30
N GLU A 392 -2.14 -26.33 -61.09
CA GLU A 392 -2.78 -26.29 -59.77
C GLU A 392 -2.10 -27.30 -58.82
N VAL A 393 -1.79 -26.89 -57.60
CA VAL A 393 -1.30 -27.82 -56.56
C VAL A 393 -2.45 -28.80 -56.16
N PRO A 394 -2.09 -30.04 -55.75
CA PRO A 394 -3.07 -30.95 -55.17
C PRO A 394 -3.60 -30.39 -53.84
N ASN A 395 -4.75 -30.91 -53.36
CA ASN A 395 -5.29 -30.55 -52.06
C ASN A 395 -4.27 -30.82 -50.94
N VAL A 396 -4.30 -29.99 -49.90
CA VAL A 396 -3.54 -30.25 -48.67
C VAL A 396 -3.98 -31.61 -48.11
N PRO A 397 -3.04 -32.48 -47.68
CA PRO A 397 -3.38 -33.80 -47.15
C PRO A 397 -4.18 -33.72 -45.85
N ASN A 398 -4.83 -34.81 -45.45
CA ASN A 398 -5.57 -34.90 -44.19
C ASN A 398 -4.68 -34.61 -42.95
N ASP A 399 -3.39 -34.95 -43.02
CA ASP A 399 -2.40 -34.52 -42.06
C ASP A 399 -1.61 -33.34 -42.68
N PRO A 400 -1.99 -32.10 -42.38
CA PRO A 400 -1.37 -30.92 -42.99
C PRO A 400 0.04 -30.61 -42.48
N THR A 401 0.55 -31.41 -41.54
CA THR A 401 1.95 -31.33 -41.09
C THR A 401 2.93 -32.07 -42.01
N LYS A 402 2.41 -32.87 -42.96
CA LYS A 402 3.22 -33.64 -43.91
C LYS A 402 3.38 -32.89 -45.22
N ASP A 403 4.62 -32.97 -45.76
CA ASP A 403 4.91 -32.43 -47.07
C ASP A 403 4.24 -33.29 -48.18
N THR A 404 3.80 -32.61 -49.23
CA THR A 404 3.26 -33.24 -50.47
C THR A 404 4.31 -33.11 -51.56
N PRO A 405 5.01 -34.19 -51.92
CA PRO A 405 5.92 -34.17 -53.06
C PRO A 405 5.16 -34.05 -54.36
N ILE A 406 5.64 -33.21 -55.26
CA ILE A 406 5.15 -33.06 -56.64
C ILE A 406 6.32 -33.44 -57.57
N ASN A 407 6.21 -34.62 -58.20
CA ASN A 407 7.27 -35.12 -59.08
C ASN A 407 7.01 -34.67 -60.52
N TYR A 408 8.08 -34.35 -61.22
CA TYR A 408 8.04 -34.00 -62.64
C TYR A 408 8.47 -35.22 -63.47
N VAL A 409 7.54 -35.82 -64.21
CA VAL A 409 7.81 -36.97 -65.05
C VAL A 409 8.02 -36.54 -66.50
N PRO A 410 8.96 -37.11 -67.23
CA PRO A 410 9.17 -36.78 -68.67
C PRO A 410 7.87 -36.99 -69.47
N VAL A 411 7.54 -36.04 -70.34
CA VAL A 411 6.48 -36.24 -71.33
C VAL A 411 7.02 -37.25 -72.33
N PRO A 412 6.26 -38.34 -72.60
CA PRO A 412 6.64 -39.33 -73.68
C PRO A 412 6.82 -38.59 -75.02
N GLN A 413 8.05 -38.55 -75.49
CA GLN A 413 8.24 -38.03 -76.84
C GLN A 413 7.47 -38.92 -77.79
N PRO A 414 6.70 -38.38 -78.76
CA PRO A 414 6.17 -39.20 -79.85
C PRO A 414 7.34 -39.87 -80.53
N ASN A 415 7.17 -41.22 -80.71
CA ASN A 415 8.16 -42.01 -81.42
C ASN A 415 8.44 -41.34 -82.79
N PRO A 416 9.72 -41.07 -83.11
CA PRO A 416 10.00 -40.41 -84.36
C PRO A 416 9.34 -41.27 -85.53
N THR A 417 8.52 -40.64 -86.31
CA THR A 417 7.98 -41.24 -87.57
C THR A 417 9.22 -41.70 -88.35
N PRO A 418 9.19 -42.98 -88.89
CA PRO A 418 10.27 -43.46 -89.72
C PRO A 418 10.54 -42.51 -90.90
N ALA A 419 11.79 -42.09 -91.01
CA ALA A 419 12.23 -41.20 -92.12
C ALA A 419 11.93 -41.87 -93.51
N PRO A 420 11.38 -41.09 -94.46
CA PRO A 420 11.19 -41.64 -95.85
C PRO A 420 12.60 -42.02 -96.46
N THR A 421 12.63 -43.19 -97.12
CA THR A 421 13.80 -43.78 -97.77
C THR A 421 14.41 -42.81 -98.77
N PRO A 422 15.78 -42.64 -98.73
CA PRO A 422 16.46 -41.67 -99.60
C PRO A 422 16.48 -42.13 -101.05
N ALA A 423 16.28 -41.23 -101.99
CA ALA A 423 16.46 -41.41 -103.40
C ALA A 423 17.99 -41.40 -103.75
N PRO A 424 18.42 -42.07 -104.82
CA PRO A 424 19.83 -42.36 -105.12
C PRO A 424 20.63 -41.12 -105.56
N THR A 425 21.90 -41.10 -105.14
CA THR A 425 22.89 -40.07 -105.30
C THR A 425 23.43 -39.95 -106.77
N PRO A 426 23.66 -38.73 -107.28
CA PRO A 426 24.61 -38.53 -108.38
C PRO A 426 26.08 -38.20 -107.89
N ALA A 427 27.06 -38.65 -108.66
CA ALA A 427 28.49 -38.70 -108.40
C ALA A 427 29.21 -37.32 -108.32
N PRO A 428 30.51 -37.30 -107.83
CA PRO A 428 31.13 -36.12 -107.34
C PRO A 428 32.00 -35.32 -108.35
N THR A 429 32.18 -34.03 -108.13
CA THR A 429 33.27 -33.22 -108.77
C THR A 429 34.00 -32.43 -107.72
N PRO A 430 35.27 -32.05 -108.02
CA PRO A 430 36.36 -32.10 -107.12
C PRO A 430 36.65 -30.73 -106.40
N LYS A 431 37.42 -30.90 -105.33
CA LYS A 431 38.04 -29.95 -104.41
C LYS A 431 38.91 -28.89 -105.04
N PRO A 432 39.08 -27.71 -104.54
CA PRO A 432 40.36 -27.05 -104.36
C PRO A 432 40.69 -26.72 -102.87
N GLU A 433 41.96 -26.75 -102.66
CA GLU A 433 42.75 -26.68 -101.46
C GLU A 433 42.81 -25.30 -100.74
N PRO A 434 43.49 -25.21 -99.60
CA PRO A 434 43.18 -24.21 -98.58
C PRO A 434 44.12 -23.00 -98.56
N LYS A 435 43.76 -21.92 -97.89
CA LYS A 435 44.73 -20.90 -97.52
C LYS A 435 44.39 -20.27 -96.16
N PRO A 436 45.36 -19.69 -95.47
CA PRO A 436 45.77 -20.01 -94.10
C PRO A 436 45.25 -19.02 -93.05
N GLU A 437 45.38 -19.50 -91.79
CA GLU A 437 45.17 -18.76 -90.54
C GLU A 437 45.96 -17.46 -90.44
N PRO A 438 45.48 -16.47 -89.69
CA PRO A 438 46.38 -15.57 -89.00
C PRO A 438 46.19 -15.72 -87.44
N LYS A 439 47.35 -15.66 -86.82
CA LYS A 439 47.70 -15.74 -85.42
C LYS A 439 47.11 -14.62 -84.55
N PRO A 440 47.10 -14.82 -83.28
CA PRO A 440 46.32 -14.05 -82.32
C PRO A 440 47.00 -12.75 -81.91
N GLN A 441 46.17 -11.78 -81.47
CA GLN A 441 46.62 -10.53 -80.92
C GLN A 441 46.04 -10.35 -79.51
N PRO A 442 46.74 -9.62 -78.61
CA PRO A 442 46.75 -9.85 -77.17
C PRO A 442 45.59 -9.17 -76.42
N THR A 443 45.32 -9.72 -75.29
CA THR A 443 44.36 -9.26 -74.27
C THR A 443 44.66 -7.86 -73.75
N PRO A 444 43.66 -6.98 -73.56
CA PRO A 444 43.80 -5.78 -72.77
C PRO A 444 43.59 -6.09 -71.29
N VAL A 445 44.47 -5.54 -70.49
CA VAL A 445 44.48 -5.57 -69.02
C VAL A 445 43.31 -4.80 -68.45
N THR A 446 42.60 -5.40 -67.52
CA THR A 446 41.57 -4.78 -66.77
C THR A 446 42.17 -3.80 -65.77
N PRO A 447 41.65 -2.55 -65.66
CA PRO A 447 41.99 -1.68 -64.53
C PRO A 447 41.31 -2.08 -63.28
N GLU A 448 42.04 -2.13 -62.21
CA GLU A 448 41.65 -2.37 -60.82
C GLU A 448 40.68 -1.29 -60.30
N ALA A 449 39.58 -1.69 -59.71
CA ALA A 449 38.65 -0.78 -59.11
C ALA A 449 39.18 -0.20 -57.79
N PRO A 450 38.92 1.07 -57.49
CA PRO A 450 39.40 1.71 -56.28
C PRO A 450 38.69 1.15 -55.02
N ALA A 451 39.45 0.96 -53.97
CA ALA A 451 38.98 0.50 -52.66
C ALA A 451 37.97 1.46 -52.04
N ALA A 452 36.89 0.91 -51.52
CA ALA A 452 35.87 1.62 -50.75
C ALA A 452 36.44 2.20 -49.44
N PRO A 453 36.00 3.39 -49.00
CA PRO A 453 36.46 3.99 -47.75
C PRO A 453 35.94 3.23 -46.53
N LYS A 454 36.81 3.04 -45.56
CA LYS A 454 36.53 2.43 -44.26
C LYS A 454 35.52 3.27 -43.50
N ALA A 455 34.46 2.65 -43.05
CA ALA A 455 33.52 3.19 -42.08
C ALA A 455 34.20 3.53 -40.74
N PRO A 456 33.77 4.62 -40.06
CA PRO A 456 34.35 4.98 -38.76
C PRO A 456 33.91 3.99 -37.67
N ALA A 457 34.84 3.73 -36.75
CA ALA A 457 34.70 2.83 -35.64
C ALA A 457 33.50 3.24 -34.77
N GLN A 458 32.57 2.32 -34.56
CA GLN A 458 31.53 2.46 -33.56
C GLN A 458 32.16 2.38 -32.17
N VAL A 459 31.95 3.43 -31.39
CA VAL A 459 32.22 3.46 -29.96
C VAL A 459 31.30 2.42 -29.29
N LYS A 460 31.90 1.41 -28.66
CA LYS A 460 31.20 0.46 -27.80
C LYS A 460 30.54 1.22 -26.64
N ARG A 461 29.24 1.42 -26.69
CA ARG A 461 28.47 1.67 -25.51
C ARG A 461 28.39 0.37 -24.73
N LEU A 462 28.88 0.41 -23.50
CA LEU A 462 28.68 -0.62 -22.48
C LEU A 462 27.20 -0.88 -22.32
N ALA A 463 26.81 -2.14 -22.40
CA ALA A 463 25.50 -2.62 -22.06
C ALA A 463 25.25 -2.32 -20.58
N ASN A 464 24.25 -1.50 -20.32
CA ASN A 464 23.71 -1.30 -18.97
C ASN A 464 22.91 -2.55 -18.64
N THR A 465 23.50 -3.42 -17.83
CA THR A 465 22.80 -4.55 -17.21
C THR A 465 21.69 -3.99 -16.35
N GLY A 466 20.46 -4.46 -16.62
CA GLY A 466 19.26 -4.07 -15.92
C GLY A 466 19.40 -4.22 -14.42
N THR A 467 19.23 -3.12 -13.75
CA THR A 467 18.92 -3.08 -12.34
C THR A 467 17.43 -3.32 -12.20
N THR A 468 17.12 -4.37 -11.47
CA THR A 468 15.81 -4.58 -10.84
C THR A 468 15.32 -3.28 -10.23
N GLU A 469 14.20 -2.78 -10.70
CA GLU A 469 13.48 -1.69 -10.04
C GLU A 469 12.98 -2.18 -8.70
N THR A 470 13.73 -1.89 -7.66
CA THR A 470 13.21 -1.91 -6.30
C THR A 470 12.35 -0.65 -6.11
N ASN A 471 11.12 -0.86 -5.69
CA ASN A 471 10.17 0.15 -5.28
C ASN A 471 10.76 1.11 -4.21
N THR A 472 11.45 2.15 -4.64
CA THR A 472 11.92 3.25 -3.78
C THR A 472 11.08 4.51 -3.89
N GLY A 473 9.92 4.44 -4.56
CA GLY A 473 9.04 5.58 -4.75
C GLY A 473 8.20 6.01 -3.53
N LEU A 474 8.05 5.15 -2.51
CA LEU A 474 7.19 5.46 -1.34
C LEU A 474 7.96 6.00 -0.12
N ALA A 475 9.28 5.81 -0.05
CA ALA A 475 10.06 6.25 1.11
C ALA A 475 10.41 7.75 1.10
N GLY A 476 10.34 8.41 -0.06
CA GLY A 476 10.73 9.82 -0.21
C GLY A 476 9.65 10.85 0.19
N LEU A 477 8.39 10.49 0.16
CA LEU A 477 7.28 11.42 0.47
C LEU A 477 6.96 11.50 1.98
N GLY A 478 7.32 10.50 2.78
CA GLY A 478 7.05 10.47 4.22
C GLY A 478 7.93 11.41 5.06
N MET A 479 9.11 11.78 4.56
CA MET A 479 10.08 12.55 5.38
C MET A 479 9.87 14.05 5.41
N ALA A 480 9.12 14.63 4.47
CA ALA A 480 8.86 16.07 4.45
C ALA A 480 7.72 16.52 5.39
N ILE A 481 6.89 15.60 5.86
CA ILE A 481 5.64 15.91 6.58
C ILE A 481 5.83 15.98 8.10
N PHE A 482 6.83 15.30 8.64
CA PHE A 482 7.00 15.14 10.11
C PHE A 482 7.72 16.29 10.83
N GLY A 483 8.48 17.12 10.11
CA GLY A 483 9.13 18.29 10.71
C GLY A 483 8.17 19.33 11.30
N GLY A 484 6.90 19.30 10.87
CA GLY A 484 5.89 20.26 11.30
C GLY A 484 5.22 19.96 12.64
N LEU A 485 5.07 18.69 13.02
CA LEU A 485 4.32 18.32 14.23
C LEU A 485 5.08 18.64 15.52
N LEU A 486 6.41 18.46 15.50
CA LEU A 486 7.26 18.83 16.63
C LEU A 486 7.32 20.36 16.86
N ALA A 487 7.20 21.16 15.79
CA ALA A 487 7.16 22.61 15.89
C ALA A 487 5.81 23.12 16.47
N ALA A 488 4.70 22.41 16.23
CA ALA A 488 3.38 22.81 16.73
C ALA A 488 3.25 22.57 18.24
N VAL A 489 3.77 21.46 18.74
CA VAL A 489 3.76 21.17 20.19
C VAL A 489 4.65 22.17 20.92
N LYS A 490 5.78 22.57 20.34
CA LYS A 490 6.69 23.57 20.94
C LYS A 490 6.14 25.00 20.86
N ARG A 491 5.38 25.34 19.80
CA ARG A 491 4.71 26.64 19.67
C ARG A 491 3.55 26.82 20.64
N ARG A 492 2.79 25.75 20.94
CA ARG A 492 1.74 25.82 21.97
C ARG A 492 2.29 26.08 23.36
N LYS A 493 3.48 25.56 23.65
CA LYS A 493 4.15 25.86 24.94
C LYS A 493 4.72 27.28 25.04
N ASN A 494 5.04 27.93 23.91
CA ASN A 494 5.65 29.27 23.90
C ASN A 494 4.65 30.42 23.72
N ASN A 495 3.37 30.13 23.43
CA ASN A 495 2.33 31.17 23.32
C ASN A 495 1.40 31.27 24.52
N GLU A 496 1.69 30.53 25.59
CA GLU A 496 0.95 30.52 26.83
C GLU A 496 1.77 31.13 28.04
N ASP A 497 2.90 31.82 27.73
CA ASP A 497 3.61 32.68 28.70
C ASP A 497 3.13 34.14 28.60
#